data_98ba64527de46de09897da84acf788dd
#
_entry.id   98ba64527de46de09897da84acf788dd
#
_cell.length_a   1.000
_cell.length_b   1.000
_cell.length_c   1.000
_cell.angle_alpha   90.00
_cell.angle_beta   90.00
_cell.angle_gamma   90.00
#
_symmetry.space_group_name_H-M   'P 1'
#
loop_
_entity.id
_entity.type
_entity.pdbx_description
1 polymer ?
#
loop_
_entity_poly.entity_id
_entity_poly.type
_entity_poly.pdbx_seq_one_letter_code
_entity_poly.pdbx_strand_id
1 'polypeptide(L)'
;MIDTSAFQGKVAAYFTLGCKLNFSETSTFGQMLQDMGVRTAQKGEHADICLINTCSVTEVADHKCRQAIHRMVRENPHSFVVVTGCYAQLEAETVSKIDGVDLVLGSNEKANLIQFLSEAWSRGREKQALHEFHSVRTKDIRAFAPSCSRGNRTRYFLKVQDGCNYFCTYCTIPYARGFSRNPSIASLVAQAEQAAREGGKEIVLTGVNIGDFGTTTGERFIDLVRALDQVEGIRRFRISSLEPDLLDDALIDYCAHSRAFMPHFHIPLQSGSDEVLRLMHRRYDRALFAHKIALIKERMPDAFIGVDVMVGSRGETPEYFEDCYSFLASLDVTQLHVFPYSERPGTSALSIPYVVNDKDKKLRSKRLLALSDEKTQAFYATHIGQQAEVLFEKAARGKAMHGFTKNYIRVELPPSMAREEYDNQLIDVTLGEFNHDRSALKAIL
;
A
#
# COMPACT_ATOMS: atom_id res chain seq x y z
N MET A 1 20.16 -27.36 -6.10
CA MET A 1 19.81 -26.83 -4.75
C MET A 1 20.71 -25.63 -4.51
N ILE A 2 20.14 -24.52 -4.03
CA ILE A 2 20.89 -23.33 -3.66
C ILE A 2 21.63 -23.67 -2.36
N ASP A 3 22.95 -23.44 -2.30
CA ASP A 3 23.69 -23.58 -1.07
C ASP A 3 23.36 -22.42 -0.13
N THR A 4 22.63 -22.72 0.93
CA THR A 4 22.21 -21.72 1.93
C THR A 4 23.12 -21.71 3.16
N SER A 5 24.13 -22.58 3.22
CA SER A 5 25.01 -22.72 4.38
C SER A 5 25.77 -21.44 4.73
N ALA A 6 26.13 -20.64 3.70
CA ALA A 6 26.83 -19.37 3.87
C ALA A 6 26.00 -18.27 4.57
N PHE A 7 24.68 -18.47 4.69
CA PHE A 7 23.76 -17.50 5.31
C PHE A 7 23.43 -17.83 6.77
N GLN A 8 23.77 -19.02 7.24
CA GLN A 8 23.49 -19.46 8.62
C GLN A 8 24.12 -18.49 9.65
N GLY A 9 23.30 -17.99 10.57
CA GLY A 9 23.71 -17.08 11.63
C GLY A 9 23.96 -15.64 11.20
N LYS A 10 23.76 -15.31 9.90
CA LYS A 10 23.88 -13.94 9.39
C LYS A 10 22.73 -13.06 9.88
N VAL A 11 22.96 -11.75 9.81
CA VAL A 11 22.04 -10.71 10.27
C VAL A 11 21.58 -9.86 9.09
N ALA A 12 20.27 -9.65 8.95
CA ALA A 12 19.71 -8.80 7.89
C ALA A 12 18.98 -7.59 8.45
N ALA A 13 19.21 -6.44 7.83
CA ALA A 13 18.45 -5.21 8.06
C ALA A 13 17.58 -4.91 6.83
N TYR A 14 16.36 -4.44 7.10
CA TYR A 14 15.37 -4.16 6.06
C TYR A 14 14.97 -2.69 6.09
N PHE A 15 14.87 -2.09 4.92
CA PHE A 15 14.34 -0.75 4.78
C PHE A 15 13.33 -0.69 3.63
N THR A 16 12.10 -0.22 3.94
CA THR A 16 11.01 -0.17 2.97
C THR A 16 10.53 1.26 2.79
N LEU A 17 10.51 1.70 1.56
CA LEU A 17 9.85 2.94 1.13
C LEU A 17 8.64 2.62 0.27
N GLY A 18 7.60 3.45 0.37
CA GLY A 18 6.44 3.40 -0.52
C GLY A 18 5.18 2.82 0.12
N CYS A 19 4.52 1.91 -0.58
CA CYS A 19 3.15 1.49 -0.31
C CYS A 19 3.06 0.18 0.49
N LYS A 20 1.82 -0.22 0.84
CA LYS A 20 1.50 -1.50 1.50
C LYS A 20 2.06 -2.70 0.73
N LEU A 21 2.09 -2.60 -0.61
CA LEU A 21 2.61 -3.65 -1.49
C LEU A 21 4.12 -3.85 -1.29
N ASN A 22 4.92 -2.76 -1.27
CA ASN A 22 6.34 -2.84 -0.97
C ASN A 22 6.59 -3.42 0.43
N PHE A 23 5.76 -3.04 1.40
CA PHE A 23 5.86 -3.58 2.76
C PHE A 23 5.60 -5.08 2.80
N SER A 24 4.55 -5.56 2.12
CA SER A 24 4.26 -7.00 1.99
C SER A 24 5.43 -7.75 1.35
N GLU A 25 5.98 -7.23 0.26
CA GLU A 25 7.14 -7.82 -0.43
C GLU A 25 8.36 -7.91 0.50
N THR A 26 8.71 -6.83 1.21
CA THR A 26 9.86 -6.83 2.15
C THR A 26 9.66 -7.81 3.29
N SER A 27 8.45 -7.91 3.84
CA SER A 27 8.14 -8.88 4.89
C SER A 27 8.35 -10.32 4.41
N THR A 28 7.94 -10.63 3.17
CA THR A 28 8.16 -11.94 2.56
C THR A 28 9.65 -12.22 2.32
N PHE A 29 10.41 -11.24 1.86
CA PHE A 29 11.87 -11.38 1.71
C PHE A 29 12.54 -11.65 3.05
N GLY A 30 12.09 -10.97 4.11
CA GLY A 30 12.54 -11.23 5.48
C GLY A 30 12.30 -12.68 5.90
N GLN A 31 11.10 -13.22 5.62
CA GLN A 31 10.79 -14.61 5.90
C GLN A 31 11.68 -15.59 5.12
N MET A 32 11.85 -15.35 3.81
CA MET A 32 12.73 -16.18 2.97
C MET A 32 14.17 -16.24 3.53
N LEU A 33 14.69 -15.09 4.00
CA LEU A 33 16.01 -15.04 4.62
C LEU A 33 16.04 -15.75 5.99
N GLN A 34 14.97 -15.63 6.79
CA GLN A 34 14.84 -16.37 8.06
C GLN A 34 14.82 -17.88 7.85
N ASP A 35 14.14 -18.36 6.82
CA ASP A 35 14.09 -19.79 6.45
C ASP A 35 15.48 -20.32 6.05
N MET A 36 16.42 -19.43 5.67
CA MET A 36 17.83 -19.72 5.41
C MET A 36 18.72 -19.58 6.65
N GLY A 37 18.15 -19.29 7.82
CA GLY A 37 18.90 -19.10 9.07
C GLY A 37 19.47 -17.68 9.28
N VAL A 38 19.02 -16.69 8.48
CA VAL A 38 19.34 -15.27 8.67
C VAL A 38 18.38 -14.67 9.66
N ARG A 39 18.87 -14.02 10.72
CA ARG A 39 18.00 -13.31 11.67
C ARG A 39 17.87 -11.81 11.32
N THR A 40 16.79 -11.20 11.78
CA THR A 40 16.61 -9.74 11.64
C THR A 40 17.48 -9.00 12.64
N ALA A 41 18.15 -7.92 12.18
CA ALA A 41 18.96 -7.04 13.02
C ALA A 41 18.12 -6.36 14.10
N GLN A 42 18.68 -6.27 15.32
CA GLN A 42 18.12 -5.46 16.39
C GLN A 42 18.48 -3.97 16.20
N LYS A 43 17.79 -3.10 16.93
CA LYS A 43 18.06 -1.65 16.84
C LYS A 43 19.51 -1.32 17.22
N GLY A 44 20.25 -0.74 16.32
CA GLY A 44 21.66 -0.36 16.52
C GLY A 44 22.67 -1.47 16.24
N GLU A 45 22.21 -2.65 15.81
CA GLU A 45 23.07 -3.75 15.42
C GLU A 45 23.48 -3.61 13.94
N HIS A 46 24.76 -3.91 13.65
CA HIS A 46 25.23 -3.99 12.25
C HIS A 46 24.71 -5.25 11.58
N ALA A 47 24.31 -5.10 10.32
CA ALA A 47 23.82 -6.20 9.50
C ALA A 47 24.89 -6.73 8.55
N ASP A 48 24.85 -8.03 8.24
CA ASP A 48 25.61 -8.64 7.15
C ASP A 48 24.95 -8.39 5.78
N ILE A 49 23.61 -8.29 5.77
CA ILE A 49 22.80 -8.06 4.58
C ILE A 49 21.88 -6.88 4.81
N CYS A 50 21.87 -5.91 3.90
CA CYS A 50 20.90 -4.81 3.88
C CYS A 50 19.99 -4.95 2.65
N LEU A 51 18.69 -5.10 2.87
CA LEU A 51 17.69 -5.16 1.81
C LEU A 51 16.84 -3.90 1.80
N ILE A 52 16.87 -3.15 0.69
CA ILE A 52 16.19 -1.87 0.53
C ILE A 52 15.14 -2.00 -0.57
N ASN A 53 13.86 -1.89 -0.21
CA ASN A 53 12.74 -1.89 -1.16
C ASN A 53 12.30 -0.45 -1.43
N THR A 54 12.40 0.00 -2.68
CA THR A 54 12.32 1.39 -3.11
C THR A 54 11.00 1.73 -3.78
N CYS A 55 10.65 3.03 -3.76
CA CYS A 55 9.46 3.61 -4.37
C CYS A 55 9.84 4.67 -5.40
N SER A 56 9.01 4.87 -6.44
CA SER A 56 9.24 5.87 -7.49
C SER A 56 7.95 6.55 -7.97
N VAL A 57 6.96 6.73 -7.08
CA VAL A 57 5.70 7.40 -7.46
C VAL A 57 5.84 8.92 -7.54
N THR A 58 6.83 9.52 -6.88
CA THR A 58 7.14 10.96 -6.91
C THR A 58 8.64 11.18 -6.94
N GLU A 59 9.07 12.36 -7.40
CA GLU A 59 10.48 12.78 -7.34
C GLU A 59 11.02 12.82 -5.90
N VAL A 60 10.17 13.27 -4.97
CA VAL A 60 10.50 13.25 -3.52
C VAL A 60 10.74 11.82 -3.03
N ALA A 61 10.00 10.85 -3.54
CA ALA A 61 10.21 9.43 -3.20
C ALA A 61 11.56 8.94 -3.72
N ASP A 62 11.93 9.28 -4.95
CA ASP A 62 13.25 8.93 -5.52
C ASP A 62 14.41 9.54 -4.69
N HIS A 63 14.28 10.80 -4.31
CA HIS A 63 15.27 11.46 -3.45
C HIS A 63 15.39 10.76 -2.09
N LYS A 64 14.26 10.42 -1.45
CA LYS A 64 14.25 9.67 -0.20
C LYS A 64 14.86 8.28 -0.36
N CYS A 65 14.67 7.62 -1.51
CA CYS A 65 15.30 6.33 -1.81
C CYS A 65 16.82 6.45 -1.84
N ARG A 66 17.36 7.42 -2.57
CA ARG A 66 18.82 7.67 -2.61
C ARG A 66 19.38 7.96 -1.22
N GLN A 67 18.72 8.83 -0.45
CA GLN A 67 19.13 9.12 0.94
C GLN A 67 19.13 7.88 1.82
N ALA A 68 18.10 7.02 1.67
CA ALA A 68 17.99 5.77 2.44
C ALA A 68 19.11 4.79 2.08
N ILE A 69 19.43 4.64 0.78
CA ILE A 69 20.52 3.77 0.31
C ILE A 69 21.84 4.26 0.92
N HIS A 70 22.20 5.53 0.75
CA HIS A 70 23.44 6.09 1.32
C HIS A 70 23.51 5.96 2.85
N ARG A 71 22.37 6.13 3.55
CA ARG A 71 22.31 5.94 5.00
C ARG A 71 22.59 4.49 5.38
N MET A 72 21.91 3.51 4.74
CA MET A 72 22.09 2.10 5.04
C MET A 72 23.51 1.63 4.79
N VAL A 73 24.13 2.05 3.69
CA VAL A 73 25.54 1.78 3.37
C VAL A 73 26.44 2.34 4.46
N ARG A 74 26.25 3.60 4.88
CA ARG A 74 27.07 4.25 5.90
C ARG A 74 26.92 3.62 7.29
N GLU A 75 25.69 3.24 7.67
CA GLU A 75 25.41 2.59 8.96
C GLU A 75 25.90 1.14 9.00
N ASN A 76 26.07 0.50 7.82
CA ASN A 76 26.46 -0.90 7.68
C ASN A 76 27.58 -1.06 6.61
N PRO A 77 28.79 -0.56 6.83
CA PRO A 77 29.83 -0.44 5.79
C PRO A 77 30.35 -1.79 5.28
N HIS A 78 30.07 -2.90 6.00
CA HIS A 78 30.50 -4.25 5.64
C HIS A 78 29.33 -5.13 5.16
N SER A 79 28.10 -4.60 5.06
CA SER A 79 26.93 -5.35 4.63
C SER A 79 26.95 -5.60 3.13
N PHE A 80 26.38 -6.69 2.70
CA PHE A 80 25.96 -6.90 1.33
C PHE A 80 24.64 -6.15 1.09
N VAL A 81 24.66 -5.15 0.22
CA VAL A 81 23.51 -4.24 0.01
C VAL A 81 22.75 -4.62 -1.25
N VAL A 82 21.51 -5.03 -1.05
CA VAL A 82 20.53 -5.37 -2.10
C VAL A 82 19.49 -4.28 -2.21
N VAL A 83 19.31 -3.73 -3.40
CA VAL A 83 18.27 -2.71 -3.68
C VAL A 83 17.25 -3.29 -4.67
N THR A 84 15.99 -3.15 -4.35
CA THR A 84 14.88 -3.58 -5.22
C THR A 84 13.73 -2.56 -5.17
N GLY A 85 12.65 -2.80 -5.90
CA GLY A 85 11.47 -1.93 -5.90
C GLY A 85 11.30 -1.11 -7.17
N CYS A 86 10.33 -0.16 -7.13
CA CYS A 86 9.96 0.61 -8.33
C CYS A 86 11.09 1.51 -8.81
N TYR A 87 11.81 2.17 -7.89
CA TYR A 87 12.96 3.01 -8.26
C TYR A 87 14.12 2.17 -8.82
N ALA A 88 14.41 1.02 -8.20
CA ALA A 88 15.40 0.08 -8.69
C ALA A 88 15.06 -0.47 -10.08
N GLN A 89 13.78 -0.65 -10.41
CA GLN A 89 13.36 -1.08 -11.76
C GLN A 89 13.57 0.02 -12.81
N LEU A 90 13.21 1.27 -12.48
CA LEU A 90 13.26 2.38 -13.43
C LEU A 90 14.68 2.91 -13.65
N GLU A 91 15.52 2.87 -12.61
CA GLU A 91 16.86 3.47 -12.56
C GLU A 91 17.93 2.43 -12.16
N ALA A 92 17.79 1.17 -12.63
CA ALA A 92 18.62 0.06 -12.18
C ALA A 92 20.13 0.34 -12.34
N GLU A 93 20.55 0.86 -13.50
CA GLU A 93 21.93 1.21 -13.76
C GLU A 93 22.43 2.36 -12.88
N THR A 94 21.60 3.40 -12.67
CA THR A 94 21.93 4.53 -11.80
C THR A 94 22.10 4.08 -10.35
N VAL A 95 21.20 3.22 -9.88
CA VAL A 95 21.24 2.68 -8.50
C VAL A 95 22.44 1.76 -8.31
N SER A 96 22.80 0.94 -9.31
CA SER A 96 23.96 0.03 -9.21
C SER A 96 25.29 0.76 -9.09
N LYS A 97 25.37 2.01 -9.58
CA LYS A 97 26.57 2.87 -9.50
C LYS A 97 26.72 3.61 -8.17
N ILE A 98 25.75 3.47 -7.24
CA ILE A 98 25.86 4.05 -5.90
C ILE A 98 26.91 3.24 -5.11
N ASP A 99 27.91 3.91 -4.59
CA ASP A 99 28.97 3.28 -3.80
C ASP A 99 28.39 2.49 -2.63
N GLY A 100 28.82 1.22 -2.52
CA GLY A 100 28.37 0.30 -1.49
C GLY A 100 27.09 -0.48 -1.83
N VAL A 101 26.48 -0.29 -2.99
CA VAL A 101 25.41 -1.16 -3.51
C VAL A 101 26.05 -2.34 -4.23
N ASP A 102 25.72 -3.55 -3.82
CA ASP A 102 26.28 -4.78 -4.37
C ASP A 102 25.38 -5.41 -5.45
N LEU A 103 24.03 -5.34 -5.27
CA LEU A 103 23.07 -5.99 -6.14
C LEU A 103 21.79 -5.15 -6.31
N VAL A 104 21.35 -4.96 -7.54
CA VAL A 104 20.06 -4.32 -7.85
C VAL A 104 19.15 -5.30 -8.57
N LEU A 105 17.93 -5.48 -8.06
CA LEU A 105 16.93 -6.38 -8.62
C LEU A 105 15.68 -5.63 -9.04
N GLY A 106 15.30 -5.78 -10.30
CA GLY A 106 14.07 -5.25 -10.86
C GLY A 106 12.81 -5.98 -10.38
N SER A 107 11.67 -5.58 -10.92
CA SER A 107 10.37 -6.11 -10.51
C SER A 107 10.12 -7.56 -10.91
N ASN A 108 10.74 -8.02 -12.02
CA ASN A 108 10.62 -9.40 -12.48
C ASN A 108 11.51 -10.35 -11.64
N GLU A 109 12.66 -9.87 -11.23
CA GLU A 109 13.72 -10.63 -10.56
C GLU A 109 13.41 -10.86 -9.08
N LYS A 110 12.49 -10.10 -8.50
CA LYS A 110 12.03 -10.25 -7.10
C LYS A 110 11.59 -11.67 -6.75
N ALA A 111 10.98 -12.39 -7.69
CA ALA A 111 10.53 -13.76 -7.47
C ALA A 111 11.70 -14.72 -7.18
N ASN A 112 12.90 -14.39 -7.68
CA ASN A 112 14.10 -15.21 -7.56
C ASN A 112 15.19 -14.52 -6.70
N LEU A 113 14.77 -13.63 -5.77
CA LEU A 113 15.69 -12.85 -4.93
C LEU A 113 16.76 -13.72 -4.26
N ILE A 114 16.38 -14.86 -3.68
CA ILE A 114 17.31 -15.74 -2.99
C ILE A 114 18.36 -16.32 -3.93
N GLN A 115 17.97 -16.69 -5.15
CA GLN A 115 18.91 -17.19 -6.15
C GLN A 115 19.95 -16.12 -6.50
N PHE A 116 19.50 -14.92 -6.89
CA PHE A 116 20.42 -13.83 -7.25
C PHE A 116 21.32 -13.43 -6.09
N LEU A 117 20.76 -13.36 -4.87
CA LEU A 117 21.55 -13.08 -3.66
C LEU A 117 22.64 -14.15 -3.43
N SER A 118 22.28 -15.43 -3.54
CA SER A 118 23.24 -16.52 -3.32
C SER A 118 24.35 -16.55 -4.37
N GLU A 119 24.00 -16.32 -5.64
CA GLU A 119 24.96 -16.25 -6.74
C GLU A 119 25.92 -15.05 -6.57
N ALA A 120 25.37 -13.88 -6.22
CA ALA A 120 26.19 -12.69 -6.01
C ALA A 120 27.06 -12.80 -4.75
N TRP A 121 26.51 -13.38 -3.66
CA TRP A 121 27.25 -13.62 -2.42
C TRP A 121 28.43 -14.56 -2.62
N SER A 122 28.26 -15.65 -3.39
CA SER A 122 29.32 -16.66 -3.64
C SER A 122 30.50 -16.12 -4.44
N ARG A 123 30.30 -15.07 -5.25
CA ARG A 123 31.39 -14.42 -6.01
C ARG A 123 32.31 -13.57 -5.15
N GLY A 124 31.91 -13.28 -3.90
CA GLY A 124 32.71 -12.54 -2.92
C GLY A 124 32.80 -11.06 -3.20
N ARG A 125 33.02 -10.26 -2.14
CA ARG A 125 33.17 -8.80 -2.18
C ARG A 125 34.55 -8.31 -2.64
N GLU A 126 35.52 -9.19 -2.74
CA GLU A 126 36.91 -8.81 -3.02
C GLU A 126 37.15 -8.26 -4.43
N LYS A 127 36.18 -8.33 -5.30
CA LYS A 127 36.22 -7.70 -6.62
C LYS A 127 35.25 -6.51 -6.62
N GLN A 128 35.78 -5.32 -6.31
CA GLN A 128 35.23 -3.98 -6.59
C GLN A 128 33.74 -3.98 -6.81
N ALA A 129 32.99 -3.14 -6.04
CA ALA A 129 31.54 -2.98 -6.10
C ALA A 129 30.97 -3.57 -7.38
N LEU A 130 30.23 -4.67 -7.29
CA LEU A 130 29.87 -5.49 -8.47
C LEU A 130 29.08 -4.69 -9.50
N HIS A 131 28.52 -3.53 -9.09
CA HIS A 131 27.58 -2.71 -9.89
C HIS A 131 26.59 -3.58 -10.66
N GLU A 132 26.26 -4.73 -10.05
CA GLU A 132 25.46 -5.75 -10.70
C GLU A 132 23.98 -5.34 -10.62
N PHE A 133 23.34 -5.35 -11.77
CA PHE A 133 21.90 -5.19 -11.80
C PHE A 133 21.25 -6.20 -12.74
N HIS A 134 20.09 -6.68 -12.32
CA HIS A 134 19.21 -7.52 -13.11
C HIS A 134 17.85 -6.82 -13.20
N SER A 135 17.50 -6.43 -14.39
CA SER A 135 16.24 -5.74 -14.69
C SER A 135 15.88 -6.01 -16.14
N VAL A 136 14.65 -6.44 -16.37
CA VAL A 136 14.11 -6.62 -17.71
C VAL A 136 13.32 -5.40 -18.14
N ARG A 137 13.12 -5.23 -19.45
CA ARG A 137 12.25 -4.17 -19.97
C ARG A 137 10.82 -4.37 -19.46
N THR A 138 10.08 -3.28 -19.30
CA THR A 138 8.68 -3.28 -18.84
C THR A 138 7.80 -4.35 -19.49
N LYS A 139 7.91 -4.50 -20.81
CA LYS A 139 7.10 -5.49 -21.56
C LYS A 139 7.48 -6.95 -21.26
N ASP A 140 8.63 -7.17 -20.65
CA ASP A 140 9.15 -8.50 -20.36
C ASP A 140 8.95 -8.89 -18.88
N ILE A 141 8.38 -8.00 -18.06
CA ILE A 141 8.01 -8.30 -16.68
C ILE A 141 6.83 -9.25 -16.65
N ARG A 142 7.05 -10.51 -16.28
CA ARG A 142 6.03 -11.59 -16.25
C ARG A 142 5.88 -12.22 -14.87
N ALA A 143 6.95 -12.27 -14.08
CA ALA A 143 6.92 -12.97 -12.80
C ALA A 143 5.98 -12.28 -11.81
N PHE A 144 5.18 -13.08 -11.13
CA PHE A 144 4.43 -12.67 -9.95
C PHE A 144 5.18 -13.19 -8.72
N ALA A 145 5.70 -12.28 -7.89
CA ALA A 145 6.29 -12.62 -6.61
C ALA A 145 5.18 -12.62 -5.55
N PRO A 146 4.71 -13.79 -5.07
CA PRO A 146 3.71 -13.87 -4.01
C PRO A 146 4.22 -13.16 -2.76
N SER A 147 3.34 -12.46 -2.05
CA SER A 147 3.69 -11.87 -0.76
C SER A 147 2.49 -11.71 0.16
N CYS A 148 2.71 -12.05 1.43
CA CYS A 148 1.82 -11.76 2.53
C CYS A 148 2.68 -11.28 3.71
N SER A 149 2.39 -10.11 4.27
CA SER A 149 3.18 -9.62 5.41
C SER A 149 2.90 -10.45 6.66
N ARG A 150 3.92 -10.61 7.51
CA ARG A 150 3.85 -11.42 8.73
C ARG A 150 4.48 -10.70 9.92
N GLY A 151 4.04 -11.03 11.12
CA GLY A 151 4.74 -10.90 12.39
C GLY A 151 4.94 -9.49 12.98
N ASN A 152 5.05 -8.44 12.21
CA ASN A 152 5.42 -7.12 12.73
C ASN A 152 4.27 -6.11 12.81
N ARG A 153 3.08 -6.49 12.36
CA ARG A 153 1.86 -5.68 12.39
C ARG A 153 0.65 -6.53 12.67
N THR A 154 -0.35 -5.95 13.30
CA THR A 154 -1.64 -6.58 13.59
C THR A 154 -2.39 -6.96 12.31
N ARG A 155 -2.25 -6.15 11.24
CA ARG A 155 -2.90 -6.38 9.94
C ARG A 155 -1.93 -7.03 8.96
N TYR A 156 -2.37 -8.10 8.31
CA TYR A 156 -1.66 -8.75 7.21
C TYR A 156 -1.96 -8.06 5.89
N PHE A 157 -0.97 -7.91 5.02
CA PHE A 157 -1.13 -7.37 3.67
C PHE A 157 -0.89 -8.48 2.66
N LEU A 158 -1.98 -8.96 2.04
CA LEU A 158 -1.94 -10.02 1.03
C LEU A 158 -1.89 -9.42 -0.36
N LYS A 159 -0.82 -9.66 -1.09
CA LYS A 159 -0.66 -9.24 -2.48
C LYS A 159 -1.48 -10.12 -3.39
N VAL A 160 -2.56 -9.58 -3.95
CA VAL A 160 -3.47 -10.30 -4.83
C VAL A 160 -3.24 -10.00 -6.32
N GLN A 161 -2.58 -8.87 -6.64
CA GLN A 161 -2.37 -8.41 -8.00
C GLN A 161 -1.10 -7.54 -8.08
N ASP A 162 -0.45 -7.48 -9.24
CA ASP A 162 0.70 -6.61 -9.53
C ASP A 162 0.65 -6.07 -10.96
N GLY A 163 1.31 -4.93 -11.21
CA GLY A 163 1.28 -4.25 -12.51
C GLY A 163 -0.04 -3.55 -12.80
N CYS A 164 -0.13 -2.86 -13.95
CA CYS A 164 -1.34 -2.12 -14.33
C CYS A 164 -1.43 -1.92 -15.85
N ASN A 165 -2.65 -2.05 -16.40
CA ASN A 165 -2.92 -1.88 -17.83
C ASN A 165 -3.56 -0.52 -18.18
N TYR A 166 -3.63 0.43 -17.22
CA TYR A 166 -4.33 1.71 -17.44
C TYR A 166 -3.48 2.74 -18.16
N PHE A 167 -2.19 2.80 -17.89
CA PHE A 167 -1.28 3.79 -18.49
C PHE A 167 -1.82 5.24 -18.37
N CYS A 168 -2.31 5.61 -17.18
CA CYS A 168 -2.72 6.99 -16.90
C CYS A 168 -1.58 7.95 -17.22
N THR A 169 -1.89 9.14 -17.77
CA THR A 169 -0.88 10.05 -18.34
C THR A 169 0.23 10.46 -17.39
N TYR A 170 -0.05 10.46 -16.08
CA TYR A 170 0.87 10.88 -15.01
C TYR A 170 1.65 9.72 -14.36
N CYS A 171 1.29 8.48 -14.68
CA CYS A 171 1.68 7.33 -13.85
C CYS A 171 2.90 6.58 -14.39
N THR A 172 3.89 6.34 -13.53
CA THR A 172 5.09 5.55 -13.84
C THR A 172 4.96 4.07 -13.47
N ILE A 173 3.91 3.68 -12.77
CA ILE A 173 3.75 2.32 -12.23
C ILE A 173 3.71 1.24 -13.31
N PRO A 174 3.02 1.40 -14.46
CA PRO A 174 3.09 0.41 -15.52
C PRO A 174 4.53 0.15 -16.00
N TYR A 175 5.36 1.19 -16.02
CA TYR A 175 6.77 1.08 -16.42
C TYR A 175 7.64 0.40 -15.35
N ALA A 176 7.32 0.63 -14.08
CA ALA A 176 8.06 0.05 -12.95
C ALA A 176 7.65 -1.38 -12.62
N ARG A 177 6.37 -1.74 -12.85
CA ARG A 177 5.81 -3.02 -12.40
C ARG A 177 5.29 -3.90 -13.55
N GLY A 178 5.26 -3.39 -14.77
CA GLY A 178 4.76 -4.10 -15.94
C GLY A 178 3.24 -4.17 -16.02
N PHE A 179 2.76 -5.06 -16.89
CA PHE A 179 1.33 -5.30 -17.08
C PHE A 179 0.68 -6.01 -15.91
N SER A 180 -0.65 -5.86 -15.79
CA SER A 180 -1.46 -6.51 -14.77
C SER A 180 -1.30 -8.02 -14.79
N ARG A 181 -1.07 -8.61 -13.63
CA ARG A 181 -0.96 -10.05 -13.43
C ARG A 181 -1.34 -10.45 -12.00
N ASN A 182 -1.79 -11.67 -11.85
CA ASN A 182 -2.26 -12.21 -10.58
C ASN A 182 -1.95 -13.72 -10.47
N PRO A 183 -1.87 -14.27 -9.25
CA PRO A 183 -1.85 -15.72 -9.02
C PRO A 183 -3.27 -16.27 -9.04
N SER A 184 -3.44 -17.60 -8.95
CA SER A 184 -4.74 -18.23 -8.82
C SER A 184 -5.41 -17.93 -7.47
N ILE A 185 -6.75 -17.98 -7.44
CA ILE A 185 -7.55 -17.87 -6.21
C ILE A 185 -7.08 -18.91 -5.17
N ALA A 186 -6.87 -20.15 -5.58
CA ALA A 186 -6.42 -21.22 -4.68
C ALA A 186 -5.11 -20.88 -3.96
N SER A 187 -4.16 -20.27 -4.67
CA SER A 187 -2.89 -19.82 -4.06
C SER A 187 -3.09 -18.70 -3.03
N LEU A 188 -4.03 -17.78 -3.27
CA LEU A 188 -4.31 -16.68 -2.35
C LEU A 188 -5.09 -17.16 -1.12
N VAL A 189 -6.01 -18.09 -1.28
CA VAL A 189 -6.73 -18.75 -0.18
C VAL A 189 -5.74 -19.46 0.74
N ALA A 190 -4.80 -20.25 0.18
CA ALA A 190 -3.78 -20.94 0.97
C ALA A 190 -2.91 -19.97 1.80
N GLN A 191 -2.58 -18.78 1.23
CA GLN A 191 -1.84 -17.74 1.97
C GLN A 191 -2.68 -17.12 3.08
N ALA A 192 -3.99 -16.90 2.84
CA ALA A 192 -4.91 -16.37 3.86
C ALA A 192 -5.12 -17.39 5.00
N GLU A 193 -5.26 -18.69 4.69
CA GLU A 193 -5.32 -19.75 5.68
C GLU A 193 -4.03 -19.83 6.52
N GLN A 194 -2.87 -19.64 5.88
CA GLN A 194 -1.60 -19.59 6.61
C GLN A 194 -1.56 -18.39 7.58
N ALA A 195 -2.02 -17.21 7.15
CA ALA A 195 -2.13 -16.04 8.01
C ALA A 195 -3.09 -16.30 9.20
N ALA A 196 -4.19 -17.03 8.97
CA ALA A 196 -5.12 -17.45 10.03
C ALA A 196 -4.45 -18.38 11.05
N ARG A 197 -3.70 -19.40 10.58
CA ARG A 197 -2.94 -20.31 11.46
C ARG A 197 -1.88 -19.57 12.30
N GLU A 198 -1.34 -18.47 11.80
CA GLU A 198 -0.40 -17.59 12.51
C GLU A 198 -1.09 -16.62 13.48
N GLY A 199 -2.40 -16.69 13.63
CA GLY A 199 -3.19 -15.85 14.54
C GLY A 199 -3.64 -14.51 13.96
N GLY A 200 -3.48 -14.29 12.65
CA GLY A 200 -3.97 -13.11 11.95
C GLY A 200 -5.48 -12.95 12.09
N LYS A 201 -5.95 -11.74 12.40
CA LYS A 201 -7.37 -11.41 12.52
C LYS A 201 -7.90 -10.60 11.34
N GLU A 202 -7.05 -9.77 10.75
CA GLU A 202 -7.41 -8.90 9.63
C GLU A 202 -6.40 -9.01 8.48
N ILE A 203 -6.91 -9.20 7.26
CA ILE A 203 -6.13 -9.19 6.02
C ILE A 203 -6.60 -8.03 5.15
N VAL A 204 -5.65 -7.22 4.68
CA VAL A 204 -5.87 -6.18 3.68
C VAL A 204 -5.41 -6.71 2.32
N LEU A 205 -6.33 -6.85 1.37
CA LEU A 205 -6.01 -7.19 -0.01
C LEU A 205 -5.25 -6.02 -0.63
N THR A 206 -4.08 -6.26 -1.18
CA THR A 206 -3.23 -5.21 -1.72
C THR A 206 -2.73 -5.56 -3.12
N GLY A 207 -2.53 -4.54 -3.93
CA GLY A 207 -2.07 -4.63 -5.31
C GLY A 207 -1.83 -3.24 -5.87
N VAL A 208 -1.63 -3.17 -7.17
CA VAL A 208 -1.52 -1.90 -7.92
C VAL A 208 -2.88 -1.45 -8.42
N ASN A 209 -3.60 -2.35 -9.10
CA ASN A 209 -4.97 -2.19 -9.56
C ASN A 209 -5.69 -3.52 -9.32
N ILE A 210 -6.20 -3.71 -8.11
CA ILE A 210 -6.74 -5.01 -7.69
C ILE A 210 -7.99 -5.42 -8.47
N GLY A 211 -8.73 -4.48 -9.05
CA GLY A 211 -9.88 -4.76 -9.91
C GLY A 211 -9.51 -5.45 -11.23
N ASP A 212 -8.26 -5.29 -11.69
CA ASP A 212 -7.71 -6.03 -12.85
C ASP A 212 -7.38 -7.51 -12.54
N PHE A 213 -7.74 -8.00 -11.35
CA PHE A 213 -7.55 -9.41 -10.98
C PHE A 213 -8.23 -10.33 -11.99
N GLY A 214 -7.53 -11.38 -12.39
CA GLY A 214 -8.01 -12.35 -13.36
C GLY A 214 -7.43 -12.18 -14.77
N THR A 215 -6.76 -11.07 -15.05
CA THR A 215 -6.14 -10.81 -16.36
C THR A 215 -5.24 -11.97 -16.81
N THR A 216 -4.55 -12.63 -15.88
CA THR A 216 -3.63 -13.75 -16.17
C THR A 216 -4.32 -15.11 -16.08
N THR A 217 -5.29 -15.29 -15.20
CA THR A 217 -5.87 -16.58 -14.85
C THR A 217 -7.29 -16.80 -15.42
N GLY A 218 -7.95 -15.71 -15.86
CA GLY A 218 -9.36 -15.75 -16.32
C GLY A 218 -10.38 -15.83 -15.16
N GLU A 219 -9.92 -15.81 -13.91
CA GLU A 219 -10.75 -15.73 -12.70
C GLU A 219 -11.27 -14.30 -12.51
N ARG A 220 -12.29 -14.06 -11.68
CA ARG A 220 -12.82 -12.72 -11.41
C ARG A 220 -12.50 -12.29 -9.98
N PHE A 221 -12.35 -10.99 -9.75
CA PHE A 221 -12.09 -10.46 -8.41
C PHE A 221 -13.19 -10.80 -7.40
N ILE A 222 -14.46 -10.78 -7.82
CA ILE A 222 -15.59 -11.19 -6.96
C ILE A 222 -15.50 -12.67 -6.54
N ASP A 223 -14.97 -13.54 -7.39
CA ASP A 223 -14.81 -14.96 -7.05
C ASP A 223 -13.68 -15.15 -6.03
N LEU A 224 -12.62 -14.35 -6.12
CA LEU A 224 -11.58 -14.25 -5.06
C LEU A 224 -12.21 -13.80 -3.74
N VAL A 225 -13.02 -12.74 -3.75
CA VAL A 225 -13.67 -12.21 -2.56
C VAL A 225 -14.55 -13.28 -1.90
N ARG A 226 -15.36 -14.00 -2.69
CA ARG A 226 -16.18 -15.12 -2.22
C ARG A 226 -15.36 -16.24 -1.59
N ALA A 227 -14.25 -16.62 -2.22
CA ALA A 227 -13.40 -17.69 -1.73
C ALA A 227 -12.70 -17.28 -0.41
N LEU A 228 -12.21 -16.05 -0.32
CA LEU A 228 -11.58 -15.52 0.90
C LEU A 228 -12.59 -15.39 2.06
N ASP A 229 -13.84 -15.06 1.77
CA ASP A 229 -14.89 -14.95 2.79
C ASP A 229 -15.15 -16.30 3.51
N GLN A 230 -14.78 -17.42 2.91
CA GLN A 230 -14.88 -18.76 3.51
C GLN A 230 -13.69 -19.15 4.37
N VAL A 231 -12.61 -18.36 4.36
CA VAL A 231 -11.40 -18.68 5.15
C VAL A 231 -11.70 -18.53 6.65
N GLU A 232 -11.68 -19.63 7.36
CA GLU A 232 -11.87 -19.66 8.81
C GLU A 232 -10.68 -19.03 9.55
N GLY A 233 -10.94 -18.42 10.71
CA GLY A 233 -9.92 -17.77 11.54
C GLY A 233 -9.66 -16.31 11.18
N ILE A 234 -9.83 -15.89 9.92
CA ILE A 234 -9.81 -14.47 9.55
C ILE A 234 -11.18 -13.85 9.80
N ARG A 235 -11.19 -12.85 10.66
CA ARG A 235 -12.40 -12.13 11.08
C ARG A 235 -12.71 -10.95 10.16
N ARG A 236 -11.68 -10.36 9.50
CA ARG A 236 -11.82 -9.14 8.70
C ARG A 236 -10.96 -9.21 7.44
N PHE A 237 -11.60 -8.95 6.32
CA PHE A 237 -10.92 -8.61 5.05
C PHE A 237 -11.22 -7.16 4.69
N ARG A 238 -10.20 -6.45 4.19
CA ARG A 238 -10.37 -5.11 3.63
C ARG A 238 -9.88 -5.08 2.20
N ILE A 239 -10.67 -4.47 1.35
CA ILE A 239 -10.30 -4.17 -0.03
C ILE A 239 -9.49 -2.87 -0.01
N SER A 240 -8.27 -2.87 -0.57
CA SER A 240 -7.51 -1.64 -0.77
C SER A 240 -8.02 -0.89 -2.01
N SER A 241 -7.21 -0.02 -2.59
CA SER A 241 -7.59 0.83 -3.72
C SER A 241 -8.17 0.02 -4.89
N LEU A 242 -9.42 0.31 -5.25
CA LEU A 242 -10.18 -0.33 -6.33
C LEU A 242 -10.74 0.74 -7.26
N GLU A 243 -10.39 0.67 -8.54
CA GLU A 243 -10.80 1.65 -9.54
C GLU A 243 -12.33 1.68 -9.70
N PRO A 244 -12.95 2.85 -9.86
CA PRO A 244 -14.41 3.00 -9.92
C PRO A 244 -15.10 2.17 -11.01
N ASP A 245 -14.47 2.07 -12.19
CA ASP A 245 -14.96 1.31 -13.34
C ASP A 245 -14.79 -0.22 -13.20
N LEU A 246 -13.96 -0.65 -12.24
CA LEU A 246 -13.75 -2.06 -11.88
C LEU A 246 -14.48 -2.45 -10.58
N LEU A 247 -15.12 -1.51 -9.92
CA LEU A 247 -15.96 -1.74 -8.75
C LEU A 247 -17.37 -2.13 -9.23
N ASP A 248 -17.56 -3.42 -9.40
CA ASP A 248 -18.82 -4.04 -9.79
C ASP A 248 -19.92 -3.81 -8.74
N ASP A 249 -21.17 -3.55 -9.16
CA ASP A 249 -22.32 -3.44 -8.26
C ASP A 249 -22.56 -4.75 -7.50
N ALA A 250 -22.37 -5.88 -8.17
CA ALA A 250 -22.45 -7.20 -7.53
C ALA A 250 -21.39 -7.39 -6.42
N LEU A 251 -20.22 -6.78 -6.53
CA LEU A 251 -19.20 -6.80 -5.49
C LEU A 251 -19.65 -5.96 -4.28
N ILE A 252 -20.25 -4.80 -4.51
CA ILE A 252 -20.80 -3.95 -3.44
C ILE A 252 -21.91 -4.70 -2.70
N ASP A 253 -22.86 -5.29 -3.43
CA ASP A 253 -23.94 -6.09 -2.86
C ASP A 253 -23.41 -7.29 -2.06
N TYR A 254 -22.38 -7.97 -2.56
CA TYR A 254 -21.75 -9.07 -1.84
C TYR A 254 -21.11 -8.61 -0.53
N CYS A 255 -20.33 -7.53 -0.57
CA CYS A 255 -19.66 -6.99 0.64
C CYS A 255 -20.66 -6.56 1.71
N ALA A 256 -21.84 -6.06 1.32
CA ALA A 256 -22.90 -5.67 2.25
C ALA A 256 -23.46 -6.85 3.09
N HIS A 257 -23.37 -8.08 2.56
CA HIS A 257 -23.87 -9.29 3.21
C HIS A 257 -22.75 -10.25 3.64
N SER A 258 -21.50 -9.88 3.42
CA SER A 258 -20.34 -10.72 3.72
C SER A 258 -20.11 -10.86 5.21
N ARG A 259 -19.68 -12.07 5.61
CA ARG A 259 -19.26 -12.36 6.98
C ARG A 259 -18.02 -11.55 7.40
N ALA A 260 -17.06 -11.40 6.50
CA ALA A 260 -15.72 -10.92 6.85
C ALA A 260 -15.24 -9.72 6.03
N PHE A 261 -15.84 -9.37 4.90
CA PHE A 261 -15.48 -8.15 4.18
C PHE A 261 -16.07 -6.92 4.87
N MET A 262 -15.17 -6.04 5.29
CA MET A 262 -15.54 -4.90 6.12
C MET A 262 -16.17 -3.76 5.30
N PRO A 263 -17.11 -2.98 5.87
CA PRO A 263 -17.72 -1.81 5.24
C PRO A 263 -16.70 -0.65 5.15
N HIS A 264 -15.69 -0.85 4.33
CA HIS A 264 -14.59 0.07 4.11
C HIS A 264 -14.15 -0.02 2.65
N PHE A 265 -14.23 1.08 1.93
CA PHE A 265 -13.83 1.19 0.54
C PHE A 265 -12.78 2.28 0.37
N HIS A 266 -11.78 2.03 -0.45
CA HIS A 266 -10.81 3.00 -0.88
C HIS A 266 -10.89 3.10 -2.41
N ILE A 267 -11.39 4.24 -2.91
CA ILE A 267 -11.74 4.40 -4.32
C ILE A 267 -10.98 5.62 -4.88
N PRO A 268 -10.04 5.44 -5.83
CA PRO A 268 -9.26 6.54 -6.38
C PRO A 268 -10.10 7.34 -7.39
N LEU A 269 -10.50 8.57 -7.01
CA LEU A 269 -11.14 9.51 -7.93
C LEU A 269 -10.13 10.27 -8.79
N GLN A 270 -9.00 10.65 -8.22
CA GLN A 270 -7.92 11.47 -8.75
C GLN A 270 -8.35 12.94 -9.02
N SER A 271 -9.47 13.23 -9.67
CA SER A 271 -10.02 14.56 -9.85
C SER A 271 -11.55 14.53 -9.90
N GLY A 272 -12.20 15.54 -9.35
CA GLY A 272 -13.64 15.76 -9.48
C GLY A 272 -14.04 16.61 -10.67
N SER A 273 -13.16 16.78 -11.67
CA SER A 273 -13.45 17.43 -12.96
C SER A 273 -13.32 16.43 -14.10
N ASP A 274 -14.37 16.25 -14.91
CA ASP A 274 -14.38 15.31 -16.04
C ASP A 274 -13.31 15.66 -17.07
N GLU A 275 -13.03 16.95 -17.30
CA GLU A 275 -11.96 17.39 -18.20
C GLU A 275 -10.59 16.94 -17.70
N VAL A 276 -10.32 17.07 -16.40
CA VAL A 276 -9.06 16.61 -15.81
C VAL A 276 -8.97 15.08 -15.84
N LEU A 277 -10.06 14.36 -15.55
CA LEU A 277 -10.11 12.90 -15.68
C LEU A 277 -9.80 12.44 -17.11
N ARG A 278 -10.35 13.13 -18.12
CA ARG A 278 -10.06 12.87 -19.53
C ARG A 278 -8.57 13.11 -19.87
N LEU A 279 -7.99 14.21 -19.37
CA LEU A 279 -6.56 14.50 -19.53
C LEU A 279 -5.66 13.47 -18.84
N MET A 280 -6.13 12.90 -17.73
CA MET A 280 -5.45 11.80 -17.00
C MET A 280 -5.59 10.42 -17.68
N HIS A 281 -6.41 10.31 -18.74
CA HIS A 281 -6.84 9.05 -19.37
C HIS A 281 -7.51 8.09 -18.36
N ARG A 282 -8.39 8.65 -17.50
CA ARG A 282 -9.23 7.82 -16.62
C ARG A 282 -10.36 7.18 -17.42
N ARG A 283 -10.77 5.98 -16.98
CA ARG A 283 -11.80 5.16 -17.65
C ARG A 283 -13.19 5.35 -17.06
N TYR A 284 -13.37 6.36 -16.27
CA TYR A 284 -14.63 6.74 -15.60
C TYR A 284 -14.76 8.26 -15.57
N ASP A 285 -15.98 8.71 -15.31
CA ASP A 285 -16.37 10.10 -15.12
C ASP A 285 -16.94 10.32 -13.70
N ARG A 286 -17.32 11.56 -13.42
CA ARG A 286 -17.97 11.96 -12.17
C ARG A 286 -19.29 11.22 -11.92
N ALA A 287 -20.08 10.97 -12.98
CA ALA A 287 -21.38 10.34 -12.87
C ALA A 287 -21.26 8.89 -12.38
N LEU A 288 -20.34 8.11 -12.99
CA LEU A 288 -20.04 6.75 -12.55
C LEU A 288 -19.53 6.75 -11.10
N PHE A 289 -18.61 7.65 -10.76
CA PHE A 289 -18.06 7.74 -9.41
C PHE A 289 -19.17 8.02 -8.38
N ALA A 290 -20.00 9.04 -8.62
CA ALA A 290 -21.11 9.40 -7.74
C ALA A 290 -22.12 8.25 -7.58
N HIS A 291 -22.42 7.53 -8.67
CA HIS A 291 -23.27 6.32 -8.62
C HIS A 291 -22.69 5.27 -7.68
N LYS A 292 -21.38 4.96 -7.76
CA LYS A 292 -20.75 3.97 -6.87
C LYS A 292 -20.78 4.41 -5.40
N ILE A 293 -20.54 5.67 -5.11
CA ILE A 293 -20.66 6.22 -3.74
C ILE A 293 -22.09 6.06 -3.22
N ALA A 294 -23.09 6.47 -4.01
CA ALA A 294 -24.50 6.36 -3.65
C ALA A 294 -24.91 4.90 -3.38
N LEU A 295 -24.51 3.97 -4.26
CA LEU A 295 -24.82 2.55 -4.09
C LEU A 295 -24.17 1.96 -2.83
N ILE A 296 -22.91 2.29 -2.54
CA ILE A 296 -22.25 1.83 -1.31
C ILE A 296 -23.03 2.34 -0.09
N LYS A 297 -23.41 3.61 -0.07
CA LYS A 297 -24.14 4.21 1.06
C LYS A 297 -25.57 3.69 1.19
N GLU A 298 -26.20 3.36 0.07
CA GLU A 298 -27.52 2.70 0.08
C GLU A 298 -27.45 1.30 0.71
N ARG A 299 -26.43 0.50 0.35
CA ARG A 299 -26.26 -0.88 0.85
C ARG A 299 -25.64 -0.94 2.25
N MET A 300 -24.74 -0.02 2.54
CA MET A 300 -23.93 0.06 3.77
C MET A 300 -23.84 1.51 4.25
N PRO A 301 -24.88 2.06 4.93
CA PRO A 301 -24.90 3.47 5.35
C PRO A 301 -23.68 3.88 6.20
N ASP A 302 -23.17 2.98 7.02
CA ASP A 302 -22.03 3.19 7.91
C ASP A 302 -20.67 2.86 7.26
N ALA A 303 -20.63 2.63 5.94
CA ALA A 303 -19.37 2.36 5.27
C ALA A 303 -18.45 3.56 5.29
N PHE A 304 -17.17 3.32 5.63
CA PHE A 304 -16.09 4.28 5.45
C PHE A 304 -15.68 4.31 3.98
N ILE A 305 -15.67 5.50 3.37
CA ILE A 305 -15.23 5.67 1.98
C ILE A 305 -14.05 6.66 1.96
N GLY A 306 -12.86 6.13 1.70
CA GLY A 306 -11.64 6.91 1.44
C GLY A 306 -11.46 7.17 -0.05
N VAL A 307 -11.08 8.39 -0.43
CA VAL A 307 -10.97 8.83 -1.81
C VAL A 307 -9.60 9.43 -2.09
N ASP A 308 -8.86 8.90 -3.06
CA ASP A 308 -7.61 9.52 -3.51
C ASP A 308 -7.91 10.70 -4.43
N VAL A 309 -7.27 11.84 -4.16
CA VAL A 309 -7.38 13.06 -4.97
C VAL A 309 -6.01 13.65 -5.23
N MET A 310 -5.71 13.91 -6.49
CA MET A 310 -4.49 14.59 -6.93
C MET A 310 -4.76 16.06 -7.19
N VAL A 311 -3.93 16.94 -6.68
CA VAL A 311 -4.02 18.39 -6.90
C VAL A 311 -2.85 18.90 -7.72
N GLY A 312 -3.14 19.84 -8.61
CA GLY A 312 -2.12 20.50 -9.42
C GLY A 312 -1.60 19.64 -10.56
N SER A 313 -2.39 18.70 -11.04
CA SER A 313 -2.07 17.97 -12.27
C SER A 313 -1.98 18.92 -13.45
N ARG A 314 -1.24 18.54 -14.47
CA ARG A 314 -1.21 19.33 -15.70
C ARG A 314 -2.62 19.40 -16.30
N GLY A 315 -3.03 20.59 -16.75
CA GLY A 315 -4.36 20.85 -17.25
C GLY A 315 -5.41 21.22 -16.19
N GLU A 316 -5.10 21.16 -14.89
CA GLU A 316 -6.02 21.55 -13.82
C GLU A 316 -6.07 23.07 -13.69
N THR A 317 -6.95 23.74 -14.46
CA THR A 317 -7.19 25.18 -14.33
C THR A 317 -7.83 25.54 -12.98
N PRO A 318 -7.90 26.82 -12.59
CA PRO A 318 -8.64 27.22 -11.40
C PRO A 318 -10.10 26.78 -11.43
N GLU A 319 -10.77 26.89 -12.57
CA GLU A 319 -12.17 26.48 -12.77
C GLU A 319 -12.34 24.98 -12.54
N TYR A 320 -11.47 24.15 -13.12
CA TYR A 320 -11.51 22.70 -12.94
C TYR A 320 -11.20 22.26 -11.49
N PHE A 321 -10.37 23.03 -10.78
CA PHE A 321 -10.18 22.80 -9.36
C PHE A 321 -11.43 23.13 -8.54
N GLU A 322 -12.15 24.24 -8.84
CA GLU A 322 -13.40 24.56 -8.13
C GLU A 322 -14.50 23.53 -8.44
N ASP A 323 -14.58 23.01 -9.66
CA ASP A 323 -15.44 21.88 -10.01
C ASP A 323 -15.13 20.65 -9.16
N CYS A 324 -13.83 20.31 -9.05
CA CYS A 324 -13.37 19.20 -8.22
C CYS A 324 -13.73 19.38 -6.75
N TYR A 325 -13.48 20.57 -6.21
CA TYR A 325 -13.80 20.89 -4.81
C TYR A 325 -15.30 20.78 -4.53
N SER A 326 -16.11 21.38 -5.39
CA SER A 326 -17.58 21.37 -5.24
C SER A 326 -18.15 19.97 -5.35
N PHE A 327 -17.63 19.16 -6.28
CA PHE A 327 -18.03 17.77 -6.43
C PHE A 327 -17.69 16.94 -5.18
N LEU A 328 -16.45 17.03 -4.69
CA LEU A 328 -16.03 16.32 -3.49
C LEU A 328 -16.80 16.77 -2.22
N ALA A 329 -17.13 18.06 -2.13
CA ALA A 329 -17.94 18.56 -1.03
C ALA A 329 -19.35 17.97 -1.03
N SER A 330 -19.94 17.74 -2.21
CA SER A 330 -21.30 17.20 -2.36
C SER A 330 -21.42 15.69 -2.10
N LEU A 331 -20.31 14.94 -2.15
CA LEU A 331 -20.32 13.49 -2.00
C LEU A 331 -20.37 13.06 -0.53
N ASP A 332 -21.09 11.98 -0.24
CA ASP A 332 -21.05 11.31 1.07
C ASP A 332 -19.85 10.36 1.17
N VAL A 333 -18.66 10.96 1.25
CA VAL A 333 -17.38 10.26 1.46
C VAL A 333 -16.79 10.65 2.81
N THR A 334 -15.98 9.77 3.40
CA THR A 334 -15.49 9.94 4.76
C THR A 334 -14.14 10.67 4.82
N GLN A 335 -13.22 10.35 3.92
CA GLN A 335 -11.86 10.89 3.96
C GLN A 335 -11.31 11.12 2.56
N LEU A 336 -10.55 12.20 2.39
CA LEU A 336 -9.79 12.47 1.18
C LEU A 336 -8.31 12.25 1.44
N HIS A 337 -7.67 11.43 0.62
CA HIS A 337 -6.23 11.29 0.56
C HIS A 337 -5.69 12.23 -0.52
N VAL A 338 -5.18 13.38 -0.11
CA VAL A 338 -4.79 14.46 -1.03
C VAL A 338 -3.31 14.36 -1.36
N PHE A 339 -2.98 14.26 -2.64
CA PHE A 339 -1.63 14.17 -3.16
C PHE A 339 -1.31 15.33 -4.09
N PRO A 340 -0.25 16.12 -3.84
CA PRO A 340 0.22 17.07 -4.84
C PRO A 340 0.84 16.31 -6.03
N TYR A 341 0.48 16.72 -7.25
CA TYR A 341 1.05 16.16 -8.46
C TYR A 341 2.56 16.40 -8.51
N SER A 342 3.29 15.36 -8.86
CA SER A 342 4.73 15.39 -9.10
C SER A 342 5.01 15.00 -10.55
N GLU A 343 5.68 15.87 -11.28
CA GLU A 343 6.10 15.56 -12.65
C GLU A 343 7.05 14.37 -12.69
N ARG A 344 6.86 13.50 -13.68
CA ARG A 344 7.70 12.32 -13.85
C ARG A 344 8.25 12.27 -15.28
N PRO A 345 9.57 12.12 -15.45
CA PRO A 345 10.17 11.93 -16.78
C PRO A 345 9.53 10.74 -17.51
N GLY A 346 9.33 10.88 -18.81
CA GLY A 346 8.76 9.84 -19.66
C GLY A 346 7.24 9.67 -19.58
N THR A 347 6.54 10.44 -18.74
CA THR A 347 5.07 10.43 -18.68
C THR A 347 4.45 11.35 -19.72
N SER A 348 3.34 10.95 -20.35
CA SER A 348 2.64 11.74 -21.35
C SER A 348 1.97 13.01 -20.78
N ALA A 349 1.75 13.07 -19.48
CA ALA A 349 1.23 14.27 -18.81
C ALA A 349 2.11 15.51 -19.07
N LEU A 350 3.42 15.34 -19.29
CA LEU A 350 4.33 16.47 -19.55
C LEU A 350 4.02 17.22 -20.85
N SER A 351 3.27 16.63 -21.77
CA SER A 351 2.82 17.30 -23.01
C SER A 351 1.58 18.18 -22.80
N ILE A 352 0.89 18.08 -21.65
CA ILE A 352 -0.28 18.91 -21.34
C ILE A 352 0.20 20.32 -20.98
N PRO A 353 -0.29 21.39 -21.67
CA PRO A 353 0.38 22.69 -21.61
C PRO A 353 0.18 23.46 -20.29
N TYR A 354 -0.98 23.32 -19.63
CA TYR A 354 -1.26 24.08 -18.42
C TYR A 354 -0.55 23.46 -17.20
N VAL A 355 0.30 24.25 -16.53
CA VAL A 355 1.09 23.86 -15.37
C VAL A 355 0.66 24.65 -14.14
N VAL A 356 0.29 23.95 -13.07
CA VAL A 356 -0.03 24.57 -11.78
C VAL A 356 1.27 24.82 -11.02
N ASN A 357 1.46 26.03 -10.54
CA ASN A 357 2.62 26.39 -9.75
C ASN A 357 2.54 25.81 -8.31
N ASP A 358 3.66 25.73 -7.61
CA ASP A 358 3.73 25.11 -6.29
C ASP A 358 2.95 25.85 -5.20
N LYS A 359 2.78 27.18 -5.34
CA LYS A 359 1.97 27.99 -4.40
C LYS A 359 0.51 27.56 -4.48
N ASP A 360 -0.02 27.45 -5.69
CA ASP A 360 -1.41 27.03 -5.92
C ASP A 360 -1.61 25.55 -5.55
N LYS A 361 -0.66 24.66 -5.86
CA LYS A 361 -0.72 23.26 -5.39
C LYS A 361 -0.84 23.18 -3.86
N LYS A 362 -0.04 23.97 -3.14
CA LYS A 362 -0.11 24.02 -1.67
C LYS A 362 -1.44 24.56 -1.17
N LEU A 363 -1.95 25.62 -1.78
CA LEU A 363 -3.26 26.19 -1.42
C LEU A 363 -4.41 25.21 -1.66
N ARG A 364 -4.45 24.59 -2.83
CA ARG A 364 -5.44 23.57 -3.19
C ARG A 364 -5.39 22.38 -2.26
N SER A 365 -4.17 21.85 -1.96
CA SER A 365 -3.99 20.76 -0.99
C SER A 365 -4.53 21.14 0.38
N LYS A 366 -4.24 22.35 0.89
CA LYS A 366 -4.73 22.80 2.18
C LYS A 366 -6.27 22.84 2.22
N ARG A 367 -6.92 23.32 1.17
CA ARG A 367 -8.40 23.37 1.08
C ARG A 367 -9.01 21.96 1.12
N LEU A 368 -8.49 21.02 0.34
CA LEU A 368 -9.00 19.64 0.32
C LEU A 368 -8.69 18.87 1.61
N LEU A 369 -7.56 19.12 2.25
CA LEU A 369 -7.25 18.54 3.56
C LEU A 369 -8.22 19.04 4.64
N ALA A 370 -8.57 20.33 4.64
CA ALA A 370 -9.57 20.87 5.55
C ALA A 370 -10.96 20.24 5.32
N LEU A 371 -11.37 20.06 4.05
CA LEU A 371 -12.60 19.34 3.71
C LEU A 371 -12.55 17.87 4.16
N SER A 372 -11.40 17.21 4.03
CA SER A 372 -11.20 15.83 4.52
C SER A 372 -11.37 15.73 6.02
N ASP A 373 -10.77 16.67 6.76
CA ASP A 373 -10.89 16.70 8.24
C ASP A 373 -12.33 16.92 8.68
N GLU A 374 -13.04 17.83 8.03
CA GLU A 374 -14.47 18.11 8.29
C GLU A 374 -15.31 16.84 8.07
N LYS A 375 -15.17 16.19 6.92
CA LYS A 375 -15.92 14.97 6.59
C LYS A 375 -15.58 13.80 7.53
N THR A 376 -14.29 13.61 7.86
CA THR A 376 -13.86 12.56 8.79
C THR A 376 -14.43 12.78 10.19
N GLN A 377 -14.39 14.02 10.69
CA GLN A 377 -14.94 14.35 12.00
C GLN A 377 -16.47 14.22 12.02
N ALA A 378 -17.15 14.63 10.96
CA ALA A 378 -18.60 14.43 10.84
C ALA A 378 -18.97 12.94 10.90
N PHE A 379 -18.27 12.10 10.14
CA PHE A 379 -18.47 10.65 10.16
C PHE A 379 -18.19 10.04 11.54
N TYR A 380 -17.11 10.42 12.20
CA TYR A 380 -16.81 9.92 13.54
C TYR A 380 -17.87 10.36 14.57
N ALA A 381 -18.34 11.61 14.50
CA ALA A 381 -19.32 12.16 15.44
C ALA A 381 -20.65 11.37 15.44
N THR A 382 -21.08 10.84 14.28
CA THR A 382 -22.31 10.03 14.19
C THR A 382 -22.22 8.69 14.92
N HIS A 383 -21.03 8.27 15.31
CA HIS A 383 -20.80 6.97 15.97
C HIS A 383 -20.50 7.09 17.47
N ILE A 384 -20.43 8.31 18.02
CA ILE A 384 -20.23 8.51 19.47
C ILE A 384 -21.40 7.87 20.24
N GLY A 385 -21.09 7.12 21.29
CA GLY A 385 -22.04 6.38 22.11
C GLY A 385 -22.40 4.99 21.59
N GLN A 386 -21.99 4.62 20.37
CA GLN A 386 -22.28 3.30 19.80
C GLN A 386 -21.29 2.24 20.32
N GLN A 387 -21.78 0.99 20.39
CA GLN A 387 -20.93 -0.19 20.63
C GLN A 387 -20.19 -0.58 19.35
N ALA A 388 -18.90 -0.88 19.48
CA ALA A 388 -18.07 -1.29 18.33
C ALA A 388 -17.00 -2.31 18.73
N GLU A 389 -16.81 -3.31 17.89
CA GLU A 389 -15.66 -4.24 17.98
C GLU A 389 -14.43 -3.59 17.36
N VAL A 390 -13.36 -3.41 18.14
CA VAL A 390 -12.11 -2.75 17.74
C VAL A 390 -10.97 -3.76 17.71
N LEU A 391 -10.25 -3.84 16.61
CA LEU A 391 -8.97 -4.55 16.52
C LEU A 391 -7.86 -3.63 16.98
N PHE A 392 -7.32 -3.86 18.17
CA PHE A 392 -6.22 -3.06 18.71
C PHE A 392 -4.86 -3.48 18.17
N GLU A 393 -4.00 -2.48 17.94
CA GLU A 393 -2.64 -2.64 17.44
C GLU A 393 -1.64 -2.45 18.58
N LYS A 394 -0.49 -3.12 18.48
CA LYS A 394 0.59 -3.05 19.47
C LYS A 394 0.98 -1.60 19.78
N ALA A 395 1.00 -1.27 21.05
CA ALA A 395 1.48 0.01 21.54
C ALA A 395 2.89 -0.09 22.13
N ALA A 396 3.69 0.97 21.99
CA ALA A 396 4.91 1.09 22.77
C ALA A 396 4.58 1.30 24.26
N ARG A 397 5.41 0.78 25.14
CA ARG A 397 5.20 0.87 26.60
C ARG A 397 4.96 2.32 27.03
N GLY A 398 3.89 2.56 27.77
CA GLY A 398 3.52 3.90 28.27
C GLY A 398 2.93 4.84 27.21
N LYS A 399 2.59 4.34 26.04
CA LYS A 399 1.88 5.08 24.98
C LYS A 399 0.43 4.65 24.87
N ALA A 400 -0.40 5.52 24.30
CA ALA A 400 -1.77 5.16 23.94
C ALA A 400 -1.78 4.01 22.94
N MET A 401 -2.75 3.10 23.10
CA MET A 401 -3.00 2.02 22.16
C MET A 401 -4.08 2.45 21.17
N HIS A 402 -3.91 2.13 19.91
CA HIS A 402 -4.87 2.45 18.87
C HIS A 402 -5.41 1.18 18.23
N GLY A 403 -6.61 1.28 17.70
CA GLY A 403 -7.23 0.20 16.94
C GLY A 403 -8.22 0.76 15.91
N PHE A 404 -8.86 -0.14 15.17
CA PHE A 404 -9.83 0.22 14.16
C PHE A 404 -11.11 -0.60 14.30
N THR A 405 -12.25 0.05 14.14
CA THR A 405 -13.56 -0.61 14.03
C THR A 405 -13.73 -1.32 12.69
N LYS A 406 -14.83 -2.05 12.51
CA LYS A 406 -15.20 -2.67 11.22
C LYS A 406 -15.25 -1.63 10.09
N ASN A 407 -15.88 -0.49 10.33
CA ASN A 407 -15.98 0.64 9.40
C ASN A 407 -14.83 1.67 9.52
N TYR A 408 -13.67 1.22 9.94
CA TYR A 408 -12.39 1.94 9.90
C TYR A 408 -12.30 3.21 10.76
N ILE A 409 -13.17 3.40 11.75
CA ILE A 409 -13.01 4.46 12.74
C ILE A 409 -11.78 4.15 13.59
N ARG A 410 -10.89 5.12 13.71
CA ARG A 410 -9.73 5.01 14.59
C ARG A 410 -10.17 5.23 16.04
N VAL A 411 -9.76 4.31 16.90
CA VAL A 411 -10.11 4.32 18.32
C VAL A 411 -8.83 4.35 19.16
N GLU A 412 -8.84 5.11 20.26
CA GLU A 412 -7.72 5.27 21.18
C GLU A 412 -8.05 4.79 22.57
N LEU A 413 -7.21 3.93 23.14
CA LEU A 413 -7.14 3.65 24.56
C LEU A 413 -6.02 4.50 25.18
N PRO A 414 -6.27 5.25 26.26
CA PRO A 414 -5.22 6.03 26.90
C PRO A 414 -4.14 5.14 27.51
N PRO A 415 -2.92 5.64 27.77
CA PRO A 415 -1.81 4.85 28.30
C PRO A 415 -2.13 4.11 29.61
N SER A 416 -3.02 4.66 30.45
CA SER A 416 -3.45 4.06 31.71
C SER A 416 -4.30 2.80 31.53
N MET A 417 -4.93 2.63 30.37
CA MET A 417 -5.81 1.50 30.03
C MET A 417 -5.19 0.56 28.99
N ALA A 418 -4.10 0.98 28.33
CA ALA A 418 -3.39 0.17 27.32
C ALA A 418 -2.75 -1.06 27.99
N ARG A 419 -3.03 -2.26 27.48
CA ARG A 419 -2.52 -3.55 27.98
C ARG A 419 -1.94 -4.38 26.85
N GLU A 420 -0.85 -5.10 27.09
CA GLU A 420 -0.22 -5.98 26.07
C GLU A 420 -1.18 -7.09 25.63
N GLU A 421 -2.05 -7.56 26.51
CA GLU A 421 -3.06 -8.59 26.20
C GLU A 421 -4.11 -8.17 25.16
N TYR A 422 -4.23 -6.85 24.87
CA TYR A 422 -5.11 -6.34 23.83
C TYR A 422 -4.47 -6.28 22.45
N ASP A 423 -3.16 -6.52 22.34
CA ASP A 423 -2.46 -6.55 21.04
C ASP A 423 -3.02 -7.68 20.18
N ASN A 424 -3.41 -7.32 18.95
CA ASN A 424 -4.04 -8.22 17.99
C ASN A 424 -5.34 -8.89 18.51
N GLN A 425 -6.05 -8.23 19.43
CA GLN A 425 -7.34 -8.69 19.95
C GLN A 425 -8.49 -7.81 19.45
N LEU A 426 -9.62 -8.47 19.23
CA LEU A 426 -10.90 -7.83 18.95
C LEU A 426 -11.61 -7.60 20.29
N ILE A 427 -11.78 -6.34 20.64
CA ILE A 427 -12.36 -5.91 21.94
C ILE A 427 -13.60 -5.08 21.67
N ASP A 428 -14.70 -5.41 22.35
CA ASP A 428 -15.91 -4.61 22.31
C ASP A 428 -15.76 -3.39 23.22
N VAL A 429 -16.02 -2.21 22.65
CA VAL A 429 -15.95 -0.93 23.36
C VAL A 429 -17.15 -0.06 23.04
N THR A 430 -17.46 0.90 23.92
CA THR A 430 -18.30 2.04 23.57
C THR A 430 -17.44 3.14 22.99
N LEU A 431 -17.80 3.68 21.82
CA LEU A 431 -17.12 4.81 21.20
C LEU A 431 -17.43 6.10 21.97
N GLY A 432 -16.42 6.64 22.64
CA GLY A 432 -16.53 7.88 23.41
C GLY A 432 -16.27 9.12 22.56
N GLU A 433 -16.07 10.25 23.24
CA GLU A 433 -15.72 11.52 22.63
C GLU A 433 -14.38 11.49 21.89
N PHE A 434 -14.14 12.48 21.05
CA PHE A 434 -12.87 12.66 20.39
C PHE A 434 -11.68 12.70 21.38
N ASN A 435 -10.53 12.17 20.97
CA ASN A 435 -9.27 12.41 21.65
C ASN A 435 -8.84 13.88 21.49
N HIS A 436 -7.71 14.25 22.11
CA HIS A 436 -7.27 15.65 22.20
C HIS A 436 -7.04 16.32 20.82
N ASP A 437 -6.45 15.60 19.86
CA ASP A 437 -6.16 16.12 18.52
C ASP A 437 -7.27 15.82 17.50
N ARG A 438 -8.38 15.28 17.95
CA ARG A 438 -9.55 14.88 17.14
C ARG A 438 -9.25 13.86 16.02
N SER A 439 -8.17 13.12 16.16
CA SER A 439 -7.75 12.09 15.19
C SER A 439 -8.35 10.70 15.44
N ALA A 440 -8.98 10.50 16.60
CA ALA A 440 -9.58 9.23 17.02
C ALA A 440 -10.75 9.47 18.00
N LEU A 441 -11.62 8.46 18.16
CA LEU A 441 -12.55 8.38 19.27
C LEU A 441 -11.92 7.63 20.44
N LYS A 442 -12.21 8.02 21.68
CA LYS A 442 -11.76 7.30 22.87
C LYS A 442 -12.55 6.01 23.04
N ALA A 443 -11.87 4.94 23.43
CA ALA A 443 -12.53 3.71 23.84
C ALA A 443 -12.98 3.80 25.31
N ILE A 444 -14.21 3.39 25.58
CA ILE A 444 -14.78 3.14 26.91
C ILE A 444 -14.98 1.62 27.00
N LEU A 445 -14.20 0.95 27.89
CA LEU A 445 -14.25 -0.49 28.13
C LEU A 445 -15.40 -0.86 29.08
#